data_9ed4a4e3551ffc571e099c44e36fd529
#
_entry.id   9ed4a4e3551ffc571e099c44e36fd529
#
_cell.length_a   1.000
_cell.length_b   1.000
_cell.length_c   1.000
_cell.angle_alpha   90.00
_cell.angle_beta   90.00
_cell.angle_gamma   90.00
#
_symmetry.space_group_name_H-M   'P 1'
#
loop_
_entity.id
_entity.type
_entity.pdbx_description
1 polymer ?
#
loop_
_entity_poly.entity_id
_entity_poly.type
_entity_poly.pdbx_seq_one_letter_code
_entity_poly.pdbx_strand_id
1 'polypeptide(L)'
;MEDFQLLPLEKGNTPEFKREMQKAFQCGYKAEYGPCREIILPERDIDQSLHAPDASAYAAWVNGRIEGGAVLKIGPAARHNHLELLFVRAGTQSRGLGHAIWKRIEQLYPETETWETFTPYFEKRNLHFYVNCCGFHIVEFFNPRHPLPEMDEDGRVGGMDREAGQYFFRFLKTMRSERRQEESALILKWSAAQCRKHRTELEKDAEAKK
;
A
#
# COMPACT_ATOMS: atom_id res chain seq x y z
N MET A 1 13.38 -12.42 -11.26
CA MET A 1 13.34 -11.26 -12.16
C MET A 1 14.80 -10.89 -12.36
N GLU A 2 15.33 -11.29 -13.48
CA GLU A 2 16.71 -10.97 -13.83
C GLU A 2 16.79 -9.45 -13.99
N ASP A 3 17.82 -8.83 -13.37
CA ASP A 3 18.19 -7.41 -13.50
C ASP A 3 17.19 -6.36 -12.91
N PHE A 4 16.47 -6.69 -11.82
CA PHE A 4 15.68 -5.73 -11.09
C PHE A 4 16.54 -4.95 -10.08
N GLN A 5 16.46 -3.62 -10.13
CA GLN A 5 17.10 -2.72 -9.17
C GLN A 5 16.10 -1.64 -8.72
N LEU A 6 16.06 -1.35 -7.42
CA LEU A 6 15.33 -0.21 -6.87
C LEU A 6 16.36 0.83 -6.41
N LEU A 7 16.46 1.94 -7.12
CA LEU A 7 17.47 2.98 -6.91
C LEU A 7 16.78 4.30 -6.53
N PRO A 8 17.42 5.16 -5.72
CA PRO A 8 16.93 6.51 -5.48
C PRO A 8 16.66 7.24 -6.80
N LEU A 9 15.58 8.00 -6.85
CA LEU A 9 15.21 8.75 -8.04
C LEU A 9 16.17 9.92 -8.25
N GLU A 10 16.90 9.89 -9.35
CA GLU A 10 17.80 10.99 -9.76
C GLU A 10 17.02 12.09 -10.50
N LYS A 11 17.49 13.34 -10.38
CA LYS A 11 16.88 14.52 -11.04
C LYS A 11 16.71 14.34 -12.56
N GLY A 12 17.71 13.73 -13.21
CA GLY A 12 17.65 13.48 -14.66
C GLY A 12 16.54 12.53 -15.10
N ASN A 13 16.11 11.66 -14.22
CA ASN A 13 15.11 10.64 -14.49
C ASN A 13 13.69 11.05 -14.04
N THR A 14 13.56 12.16 -13.30
CA THR A 14 12.27 12.63 -12.76
C THR A 14 11.21 12.86 -13.85
N PRO A 15 11.51 13.44 -15.03
CA PRO A 15 10.49 13.63 -16.06
C PRO A 15 9.92 12.32 -16.61
N GLU A 16 10.77 11.30 -16.82
CA GLU A 16 10.31 9.98 -17.26
C GLU A 16 9.49 9.30 -16.16
N PHE A 17 9.97 9.33 -14.92
CA PHE A 17 9.31 8.77 -13.76
C PHE A 17 7.89 9.31 -13.60
N LYS A 18 7.70 10.64 -13.62
CA LYS A 18 6.39 11.31 -13.53
C LYS A 18 5.47 10.89 -14.67
N ARG A 19 5.97 10.91 -15.89
CA ARG A 19 5.19 10.54 -17.09
C ARG A 19 4.69 9.10 -17.04
N GLU A 20 5.56 8.16 -16.66
CA GLU A 20 5.17 6.74 -16.58
C GLU A 20 4.23 6.47 -15.40
N MET A 21 4.40 7.18 -14.28
CA MET A 21 3.46 7.16 -13.17
C MET A 21 2.07 7.64 -13.60
N GLN A 22 1.96 8.82 -14.22
CA GLN A 22 0.69 9.34 -14.71
C GLN A 22 -0.02 8.38 -15.66
N LYS A 23 0.73 7.77 -16.60
CA LYS A 23 0.17 6.75 -17.51
C LYS A 23 -0.36 5.54 -16.77
N ALA A 24 0.35 5.06 -15.75
CA ALA A 24 -0.05 3.90 -14.97
C ALA A 24 -1.37 4.16 -14.22
N PHE A 25 -1.50 5.30 -13.56
CA PHE A 25 -2.72 5.71 -12.86
C PHE A 25 -3.88 5.93 -13.84
N GLN A 26 -3.63 6.63 -14.95
CA GLN A 26 -4.65 6.84 -15.99
C GLN A 26 -5.16 5.52 -16.59
N CYS A 27 -4.27 4.54 -16.79
CA CYS A 27 -4.66 3.21 -17.27
C CYS A 27 -5.48 2.44 -16.23
N GLY A 28 -5.14 2.54 -14.94
CA GLY A 28 -5.91 1.94 -13.85
C GLY A 28 -7.35 2.45 -13.84
N TYR A 29 -7.51 3.76 -13.83
CA TYR A 29 -8.84 4.40 -13.86
C TYR A 29 -9.66 3.99 -15.10
N LYS A 30 -9.05 4.09 -16.29
CA LYS A 30 -9.72 3.72 -17.54
C LYS A 30 -10.17 2.26 -17.59
N ALA A 31 -9.46 1.38 -16.94
CA ALA A 31 -9.83 -0.05 -16.88
C ALA A 31 -11.11 -0.29 -16.06
N GLU A 32 -11.40 0.55 -15.07
CA GLU A 32 -12.61 0.42 -14.22
C GLU A 32 -13.78 1.25 -14.73
N TYR A 33 -13.54 2.52 -15.12
CA TYR A 33 -14.61 3.46 -15.50
C TYR A 33 -14.70 3.77 -16.98
N GLY A 34 -13.78 3.24 -17.79
CA GLY A 34 -13.72 3.57 -19.22
C GLY A 34 -12.96 4.87 -19.51
N PRO A 35 -13.01 5.36 -20.75
CA PRO A 35 -12.28 6.55 -21.17
C PRO A 35 -12.70 7.79 -20.39
N CYS A 36 -11.74 8.53 -19.83
CA CYS A 36 -11.96 9.85 -19.23
C CYS A 36 -11.04 10.90 -19.88
N ARG A 37 -11.46 12.16 -19.84
CA ARG A 37 -10.68 13.32 -20.32
C ARG A 37 -9.81 13.92 -19.21
N GLU A 38 -10.13 13.67 -17.97
CA GLU A 38 -9.44 14.19 -16.81
C GLU A 38 -8.13 13.46 -16.57
N ILE A 39 -7.14 14.19 -16.07
CA ILE A 39 -5.86 13.64 -15.61
C ILE A 39 -6.06 13.17 -14.18
N ILE A 40 -6.01 11.85 -13.98
CA ILE A 40 -6.29 11.22 -12.68
C ILE A 40 -5.22 11.54 -11.63
N LEU A 41 -3.97 11.66 -12.05
CA LEU A 41 -2.87 12.09 -11.19
C LEU A 41 -2.16 13.28 -11.84
N PRO A 42 -2.56 14.53 -11.54
CA PRO A 42 -1.93 15.72 -12.08
C PRO A 42 -0.45 15.82 -11.70
N GLU A 43 0.34 16.42 -12.57
CA GLU A 43 1.78 16.59 -12.33
C GLU A 43 2.09 17.35 -11.04
N ARG A 44 1.28 18.37 -10.72
CA ARG A 44 1.40 19.15 -9.47
C ARG A 44 1.32 18.29 -8.22
N ASP A 45 0.47 17.25 -8.22
CA ASP A 45 0.26 16.39 -7.07
C ASP A 45 1.45 15.44 -6.89
N ILE A 46 2.02 14.95 -8.01
CA ILE A 46 3.29 14.22 -8.00
C ILE A 46 4.42 15.11 -7.49
N ASP A 47 4.49 16.36 -7.96
CA ASP A 47 5.51 17.31 -7.52
C ASP A 47 5.38 17.63 -6.04
N GLN A 48 4.17 17.80 -5.53
CA GLN A 48 3.91 17.99 -4.11
C GLN A 48 4.41 16.80 -3.28
N SER A 49 4.13 15.57 -3.72
CA SER A 49 4.63 14.36 -3.06
C SER A 49 6.14 14.24 -3.13
N LEU A 50 6.76 14.56 -4.28
CA LEU A 50 8.22 14.47 -4.46
C LEU A 50 9.00 15.54 -3.68
N HIS A 51 8.42 16.73 -3.45
CA HIS A 51 9.06 17.84 -2.78
C HIS A 51 8.69 17.97 -1.29
N ALA A 52 7.89 17.06 -0.76
CA ALA A 52 7.61 17.02 0.68
C ALA A 52 8.93 16.85 1.47
N PRO A 53 9.10 17.51 2.63
CA PRO A 53 10.37 17.51 3.38
C PRO A 53 10.86 16.11 3.79
N ASP A 54 9.93 15.18 3.97
CA ASP A 54 10.15 13.79 4.38
C ASP A 54 10.06 12.80 3.20
N ALA A 55 9.98 13.30 1.96
CA ALA A 55 9.86 12.48 0.77
C ALA A 55 11.14 11.70 0.45
N SER A 56 10.95 10.44 0.08
CA SER A 56 11.97 9.56 -0.49
C SER A 56 11.41 8.86 -1.70
N ALA A 57 11.98 9.10 -2.88
CA ALA A 57 11.50 8.53 -4.13
C ALA A 57 12.49 7.52 -4.71
N TYR A 58 11.97 6.42 -5.25
CA TYR A 58 12.73 5.33 -5.83
C TYR A 58 12.20 4.94 -7.20
N ALA A 59 13.09 4.80 -8.17
CA ALA A 59 12.80 4.25 -9.48
C ALA A 59 13.16 2.75 -9.54
N ALA A 60 12.25 1.97 -10.07
CA ALA A 60 12.44 0.53 -10.30
C ALA A 60 12.92 0.31 -11.72
N TRP A 61 14.15 -0.13 -11.83
CA TRP A 61 14.82 -0.40 -13.09
C TRP A 61 14.75 -1.90 -13.43
N VAL A 62 14.40 -2.20 -14.66
CA VAL A 62 14.44 -3.56 -15.22
C VAL A 62 15.01 -3.46 -16.63
N ASN A 63 16.10 -4.18 -16.91
CA ASN A 63 16.79 -4.14 -18.21
C ASN A 63 17.11 -2.71 -18.70
N GLY A 64 17.61 -1.85 -17.79
CA GLY A 64 18.02 -0.48 -18.10
C GLY A 64 16.86 0.52 -18.36
N ARG A 65 15.61 0.19 -17.99
CA ARG A 65 14.44 1.04 -18.14
C ARG A 65 13.69 1.21 -16.82
N ILE A 66 13.07 2.36 -16.62
CA ILE A 66 12.16 2.59 -15.51
C ILE A 66 10.84 1.86 -15.80
N GLU A 67 10.60 0.77 -15.07
CA GLU A 67 9.39 -0.05 -15.20
C GLU A 67 8.42 0.15 -14.02
N GLY A 68 8.77 0.99 -13.05
CA GLY A 68 7.93 1.31 -11.91
C GLY A 68 8.65 2.21 -10.92
N GLY A 69 8.06 2.38 -9.74
CA GLY A 69 8.68 3.12 -8.66
C GLY A 69 7.72 3.44 -7.53
N ALA A 70 8.24 4.13 -6.53
CA ALA A 70 7.48 4.54 -5.36
C ALA A 70 7.94 5.90 -4.83
N VAL A 71 7.02 6.62 -4.22
CA VAL A 71 7.26 7.80 -3.40
C VAL A 71 6.80 7.47 -1.98
N LEU A 72 7.66 7.72 -1.02
CA LEU A 72 7.46 7.44 0.39
C LEU A 72 7.55 8.73 1.18
N LYS A 73 6.86 8.82 2.32
CA LYS A 73 7.14 9.79 3.38
C LYS A 73 7.75 9.04 4.56
N ILE A 74 8.96 9.43 4.94
CA ILE A 74 9.73 8.77 5.99
C ILE A 74 9.75 9.69 7.20
N GLY A 75 9.01 9.29 8.24
CA GLY A 75 8.91 10.06 9.49
C GLY A 75 10.26 10.21 10.20
N PRO A 76 10.42 11.24 11.06
CA PRO A 76 11.69 11.58 11.71
C PRO A 76 12.33 10.44 12.51
N ALA A 77 11.50 9.57 13.09
CA ALA A 77 11.95 8.38 13.83
C ALA A 77 11.97 7.11 12.97
N ALA A 78 11.66 7.21 11.65
CA ALA A 78 11.51 6.10 10.70
C ALA A 78 10.59 4.96 11.17
N ARG A 79 9.75 5.18 12.20
CA ARG A 79 8.89 4.14 12.80
C ARG A 79 7.52 4.07 12.15
N HIS A 80 6.96 5.22 11.78
CA HIS A 80 5.66 5.34 11.11
C HIS A 80 5.90 6.00 9.76
N ASN A 81 5.88 5.20 8.72
CA ASN A 81 6.18 5.61 7.36
C ASN A 81 4.96 5.47 6.47
N HIS A 82 4.91 6.26 5.41
CA HIS A 82 3.81 6.28 4.48
C HIS A 82 4.28 5.92 3.07
N LEU A 83 3.56 5.00 2.43
CA LEU A 83 3.66 4.74 1.01
C LEU A 83 2.69 5.68 0.28
N GLU A 84 3.22 6.79 -0.21
CA GLU A 84 2.44 7.84 -0.85
C GLU A 84 1.97 7.44 -2.24
N LEU A 85 2.89 7.02 -3.09
CA LEU A 85 2.62 6.59 -4.46
C LEU A 85 3.42 5.33 -4.78
N LEU A 86 2.79 4.37 -5.46
CA LEU A 86 3.46 3.21 -6.04
C LEU A 86 2.87 2.94 -7.42
N PHE A 87 3.74 2.76 -8.40
CA PHE A 87 3.28 2.41 -9.74
C PHE A 87 4.15 1.32 -10.38
N VAL A 88 3.53 0.61 -11.29
CA VAL A 88 4.18 -0.27 -12.26
C VAL A 88 3.75 0.19 -13.63
N ARG A 89 4.70 0.33 -14.55
CA ARG A 89 4.48 0.83 -15.91
C ARG A 89 3.28 0.13 -16.57
N ALA A 90 2.47 0.90 -17.29
CA ALA A 90 1.33 0.38 -18.01
C ALA A 90 1.77 -0.70 -19.01
N GLY A 91 1.08 -1.84 -19.02
CA GLY A 91 1.42 -2.99 -19.88
C GLY A 91 2.44 -3.98 -19.32
N THR A 92 3.12 -3.65 -18.20
CA THR A 92 4.07 -4.56 -17.53
C THR A 92 3.56 -5.07 -16.17
N GLN A 93 2.33 -4.72 -15.80
CA GLN A 93 1.70 -5.16 -14.57
C GLN A 93 1.53 -6.70 -14.55
N SER A 94 1.26 -7.24 -13.36
CA SER A 94 1.00 -8.68 -13.13
C SER A 94 2.20 -9.61 -13.30
N ARG A 95 3.43 -9.05 -13.37
CA ARG A 95 4.69 -9.80 -13.43
C ARG A 95 5.42 -9.84 -12.08
N GLY A 96 4.76 -9.45 -10.99
CA GLY A 96 5.34 -9.43 -9.65
C GLY A 96 6.22 -8.21 -9.33
N LEU A 97 6.41 -7.26 -10.27
CA LEU A 97 7.28 -6.10 -10.06
C LEU A 97 6.84 -5.22 -8.90
N GLY A 98 5.54 -4.94 -8.76
CA GLY A 98 5.02 -4.17 -7.62
C GLY A 98 5.38 -4.80 -6.27
N HIS A 99 5.25 -6.12 -6.16
CA HIS A 99 5.65 -6.85 -4.96
C HIS A 99 7.16 -6.82 -4.73
N ALA A 100 7.97 -6.91 -5.79
CA ALA A 100 9.44 -6.79 -5.69
C ALA A 100 9.85 -5.38 -5.21
N ILE A 101 9.22 -4.32 -5.74
CA ILE A 101 9.42 -2.94 -5.27
C ILE A 101 9.09 -2.84 -3.78
N TRP A 102 7.90 -3.32 -3.37
CA TRP A 102 7.47 -3.26 -1.98
C TRP A 102 8.43 -4.02 -1.05
N LYS A 103 8.80 -5.25 -1.40
CA LYS A 103 9.77 -6.04 -0.63
C LYS A 103 11.13 -5.34 -0.48
N ARG A 104 11.57 -4.66 -1.53
CA ARG A 104 12.82 -3.91 -1.46
C ARG A 104 12.71 -2.68 -0.56
N ILE A 105 11.56 -2.00 -0.56
CA ILE A 105 11.27 -0.89 0.36
C ILE A 105 11.33 -1.37 1.82
N GLU A 106 10.68 -2.49 2.16
CA GLU A 106 10.75 -3.07 3.50
C GLU A 106 12.19 -3.35 3.96
N GLN A 107 13.05 -3.82 3.04
CA GLN A 107 14.46 -4.07 3.31
C GLN A 107 15.28 -2.78 3.49
N LEU A 108 14.92 -1.70 2.80
CA LEU A 108 15.58 -0.40 2.94
C LEU A 108 15.25 0.30 4.27
N TYR A 109 14.10 0.00 4.85
CA TYR A 109 13.60 0.61 6.09
C TYR A 109 13.25 -0.43 7.16
N PRO A 110 14.22 -1.21 7.64
CA PRO A 110 13.99 -2.32 8.58
C PRO A 110 13.48 -1.86 9.95
N GLU A 111 13.75 -0.61 10.33
CA GLU A 111 13.33 -0.03 11.61
C GLU A 111 11.87 0.45 11.61
N THR A 112 11.18 0.37 10.47
CA THR A 112 9.77 0.77 10.37
C THR A 112 8.89 -0.17 11.19
N GLU A 113 8.09 0.40 12.08
CA GLU A 113 7.10 -0.34 12.87
C GLU A 113 5.76 -0.46 12.14
N THR A 114 5.36 0.61 11.45
CA THR A 114 4.12 0.64 10.68
C THR A 114 4.29 1.35 9.35
N TRP A 115 3.70 0.78 8.32
CA TRP A 115 3.49 1.41 7.03
C TRP A 115 2.02 1.74 6.85
N GLU A 116 1.74 2.90 6.30
CA GLU A 116 0.41 3.37 5.95
C GLU A 116 0.33 3.67 4.46
N THR A 117 -0.83 3.48 3.87
CA THR A 117 -1.14 3.93 2.50
C THR A 117 -2.63 4.13 2.33
N PHE A 118 -3.01 4.92 1.34
CA PHE A 118 -4.40 5.16 0.94
C PHE A 118 -4.61 4.70 -0.50
N THR A 119 -5.81 4.20 -0.78
CA THR A 119 -6.17 3.78 -2.14
C THR A 119 -7.64 4.12 -2.41
N PRO A 120 -7.95 4.70 -3.57
CA PRO A 120 -9.34 4.87 -3.99
C PRO A 120 -10.07 3.54 -4.05
N TYR A 121 -11.36 3.54 -3.69
CA TYR A 121 -12.23 2.36 -3.67
C TYR A 121 -12.27 1.60 -5.00
N PHE A 122 -12.21 2.31 -6.11
CA PHE A 122 -12.29 1.71 -7.44
C PHE A 122 -11.08 0.87 -7.84
N GLU A 123 -9.94 1.09 -7.22
CA GLU A 123 -8.69 0.40 -7.52
C GLU A 123 -8.66 -1.03 -6.93
N LYS A 124 -9.55 -1.92 -7.39
CA LYS A 124 -9.68 -3.30 -6.90
C LYS A 124 -8.38 -4.10 -7.00
N ARG A 125 -7.53 -3.79 -7.99
CA ARG A 125 -6.20 -4.41 -8.12
C ARG A 125 -5.28 -4.01 -6.98
N ASN A 126 -5.36 -2.76 -6.53
CA ASN A 126 -4.59 -2.27 -5.39
C ASN A 126 -5.09 -2.90 -4.08
N LEU A 127 -6.39 -3.12 -3.93
CA LEU A 127 -6.95 -3.87 -2.79
C LEU A 127 -6.31 -5.26 -2.69
N HIS A 128 -6.34 -6.03 -3.79
CA HIS A 128 -5.70 -7.36 -3.84
C HIS A 128 -4.20 -7.26 -3.57
N PHE A 129 -3.54 -6.29 -4.18
CA PHE A 129 -2.10 -6.09 -4.04
C PHE A 129 -1.71 -5.78 -2.58
N TYR A 130 -2.34 -4.79 -1.95
CA TYR A 130 -1.99 -4.40 -0.59
C TYR A 130 -2.36 -5.48 0.42
N VAL A 131 -3.58 -6.04 0.34
CA VAL A 131 -4.05 -7.02 1.32
C VAL A 131 -3.38 -8.38 1.12
N ASN A 132 -3.45 -8.94 -0.09
CA ASN A 132 -3.07 -10.34 -0.31
C ASN A 132 -1.58 -10.52 -0.68
N CYS A 133 -0.95 -9.51 -1.31
CA CYS A 133 0.45 -9.61 -1.71
C CYS A 133 1.41 -8.92 -0.74
N CYS A 134 1.02 -7.77 -0.18
CA CYS A 134 1.90 -6.96 0.67
C CYS A 134 1.64 -7.12 2.16
N GLY A 135 0.52 -7.71 2.58
CA GLY A 135 0.18 -7.96 3.98
C GLY A 135 -0.29 -6.72 4.75
N PHE A 136 -0.87 -5.75 4.07
CA PHE A 136 -1.59 -4.64 4.68
C PHE A 136 -2.99 -5.08 5.13
N HIS A 137 -3.55 -4.36 6.09
CA HIS A 137 -4.92 -4.51 6.55
C HIS A 137 -5.71 -3.24 6.29
N ILE A 138 -6.95 -3.36 5.82
CA ILE A 138 -7.87 -2.22 5.74
C ILE A 138 -8.28 -1.87 7.17
N VAL A 139 -8.05 -0.62 7.57
CA VAL A 139 -8.35 -0.15 8.93
C VAL A 139 -9.41 0.93 8.95
N GLU A 140 -9.67 1.59 7.81
CA GLU A 140 -10.63 2.67 7.72
C GLU A 140 -11.19 2.80 6.30
N PHE A 141 -12.46 3.21 6.20
CA PHE A 141 -13.13 3.50 4.94
C PHE A 141 -13.72 4.90 4.97
N PHE A 142 -13.20 5.74 4.09
CA PHE A 142 -13.66 7.11 3.90
C PHE A 142 -14.77 7.18 2.85
N ASN A 143 -15.76 8.01 3.10
CA ASN A 143 -16.91 8.23 2.27
C ASN A 143 -17.52 9.62 2.56
N PRO A 144 -18.57 10.11 1.86
CA PRO A 144 -19.14 11.43 2.09
C PRO A 144 -19.65 11.74 3.51
N ARG A 145 -19.91 10.69 4.32
CA ARG A 145 -20.31 10.86 5.73
C ARG A 145 -19.12 10.79 6.70
N HIS A 146 -18.01 10.29 6.23
CA HIS A 146 -16.74 10.18 6.94
C HIS A 146 -15.62 10.54 5.97
N PRO A 147 -15.43 11.84 5.67
CA PRO A 147 -14.51 12.28 4.63
C PRO A 147 -13.05 12.10 5.04
N LEU A 148 -12.19 11.91 4.04
CA LEU A 148 -10.74 11.93 4.25
C LEU A 148 -10.32 13.33 4.74
N PRO A 149 -9.50 13.46 5.79
CA PRO A 149 -9.12 14.76 6.37
C PRO A 149 -8.41 15.71 5.39
N GLU A 150 -7.76 15.19 4.37
CA GLU A 150 -6.99 15.94 3.36
C GLU A 150 -7.80 16.24 2.07
N MET A 151 -9.13 16.07 2.10
CA MET A 151 -9.97 16.51 0.97
C MET A 151 -9.96 18.02 0.84
N ASP A 152 -9.89 18.52 -0.40
CA ASP A 152 -10.10 19.94 -0.68
C ASP A 152 -11.55 20.37 -0.38
N GLU A 153 -11.81 21.69 -0.45
CA GLU A 153 -13.14 22.27 -0.19
C GLU A 153 -14.22 21.70 -1.15
N ASP A 154 -13.82 21.22 -2.31
CA ASP A 154 -14.69 20.58 -3.30
C ASP A 154 -14.91 19.08 -3.05
N GLY A 155 -14.31 18.50 -2.00
CA GLY A 155 -14.39 17.08 -1.64
C GLY A 155 -13.63 16.18 -2.62
N ARG A 156 -12.51 16.66 -3.16
CA ARG A 156 -11.64 15.92 -4.09
C ARG A 156 -10.32 15.58 -3.44
N VAL A 157 -9.79 14.43 -3.80
CA VAL A 157 -8.43 14.04 -3.50
C VAL A 157 -7.67 13.94 -4.83
N GLY A 158 -6.69 14.82 -5.01
CA GLY A 158 -5.97 14.91 -6.26
C GLY A 158 -6.87 15.35 -7.44
N GLY A 159 -6.55 14.94 -8.64
CA GLY A 159 -7.32 15.27 -9.86
C GLY A 159 -8.53 14.39 -10.13
N MET A 160 -8.96 13.55 -9.18
CA MET A 160 -10.08 12.64 -9.35
C MET A 160 -11.41 13.37 -9.42
N ASP A 161 -12.35 12.85 -10.22
CA ASP A 161 -13.69 13.37 -10.24
C ASP A 161 -14.37 13.23 -8.86
N ARG A 162 -15.46 13.99 -8.67
CA ARG A 162 -16.15 14.10 -7.39
C ARG A 162 -16.66 12.75 -6.89
N GLU A 163 -17.02 11.83 -7.77
CA GLU A 163 -17.57 10.53 -7.41
C GLU A 163 -16.44 9.53 -7.05
N ALA A 164 -15.39 9.45 -7.87
CA ALA A 164 -14.25 8.57 -7.65
C ALA A 164 -13.37 9.02 -6.48
N GLY A 165 -13.27 10.34 -6.23
CA GLY A 165 -12.46 10.94 -5.17
C GLY A 165 -13.07 10.92 -3.77
N GLN A 166 -14.31 10.43 -3.59
CA GLN A 166 -15.01 10.44 -2.29
C GLN A 166 -14.84 9.16 -1.49
N TYR A 167 -14.37 8.08 -2.09
CA TYR A 167 -14.31 6.76 -1.46
C TYR A 167 -12.88 6.26 -1.44
N PHE A 168 -12.31 6.11 -0.22
CA PHE A 168 -10.95 5.64 -0.02
C PHE A 168 -10.88 4.58 1.07
N PHE A 169 -9.91 3.71 0.95
CA PHE A 169 -9.46 2.85 2.02
C PHE A 169 -8.13 3.33 2.57
N ARG A 170 -8.01 3.32 3.88
CA ARG A 170 -6.77 3.43 4.62
C ARG A 170 -6.27 2.04 4.97
N PHE A 171 -5.01 1.80 4.69
CA PHE A 171 -4.35 0.55 4.98
C PHE A 171 -3.22 0.76 5.97
N LEU A 172 -3.09 -0.15 6.90
CA LEU A 172 -1.94 -0.25 7.78
C LEU A 172 -1.27 -1.61 7.65
N LYS A 173 0.06 -1.60 7.69
CA LYS A 173 0.87 -2.79 7.85
C LYS A 173 1.79 -2.61 9.05
N THR A 174 1.64 -3.46 10.06
CA THR A 174 2.55 -3.51 11.21
C THR A 174 3.70 -4.45 10.86
N MET A 175 4.93 -3.92 10.92
CA MET A 175 6.15 -4.70 10.76
C MET A 175 6.41 -5.41 12.08
N ARG A 176 6.36 -6.73 12.09
CA ARG A 176 6.60 -7.52 13.30
C ARG A 176 8.11 -7.60 13.54
N SER A 177 8.58 -7.09 14.68
CA SER A 177 9.90 -7.46 15.17
C SER A 177 9.89 -8.96 15.52
N GLU A 178 11.02 -9.64 15.43
CA GLU A 178 11.16 -11.06 15.82
C GLU A 178 10.58 -11.33 17.20
N ARG A 179 10.78 -10.41 18.15
CA ARG A 179 10.24 -10.46 19.52
C ARG A 179 8.70 -10.49 19.55
N ARG A 180 8.03 -9.72 18.69
CA ARG A 180 6.55 -9.71 18.56
C ARG A 180 6.03 -10.96 17.83
N GLN A 181 6.85 -11.57 16.96
CA GLN A 181 6.50 -12.83 16.33
C GLN A 181 6.50 -13.98 17.36
N GLU A 182 7.48 -14.00 18.27
CA GLU A 182 7.53 -14.95 19.37
C GLU A 182 6.37 -14.76 20.35
N GLU A 183 6.06 -13.53 20.75
CA GLU A 183 4.91 -13.21 21.59
C GLU A 183 3.58 -13.59 20.93
N SER A 184 3.41 -13.30 19.64
CA SER A 184 2.20 -13.68 18.89
C SER A 184 2.09 -15.20 18.75
N ALA A 185 3.20 -15.90 18.53
CA ALA A 185 3.23 -17.36 18.46
C ALA A 185 2.92 -18.00 19.83
N LEU A 186 3.38 -17.39 20.92
CA LEU A 186 3.06 -17.79 22.29
C LEU A 186 1.57 -17.60 22.60
N ILE A 187 0.99 -16.45 22.23
CA ILE A 187 -0.45 -16.16 22.42
C ILE A 187 -1.31 -17.15 21.61
N LEU A 188 -0.94 -17.44 20.36
CA LEU A 188 -1.65 -18.42 19.52
C LEU A 188 -1.55 -19.84 20.09
N LYS A 189 -0.38 -20.24 20.59
CA LYS A 189 -0.20 -21.55 21.25
C LYS A 189 -1.01 -21.64 22.53
N TRP A 190 -1.04 -20.55 23.32
CA TRP A 190 -1.81 -20.48 24.56
C TRP A 190 -3.32 -20.57 24.30
N SER A 191 -3.85 -19.81 23.34
CA SER A 191 -5.27 -19.83 22.97
C SER A 191 -5.69 -21.20 22.42
N ALA A 192 -4.87 -21.86 21.61
CA ALA A 192 -5.12 -23.20 21.11
C ALA A 192 -5.09 -24.27 22.22
N ALA A 193 -4.26 -24.06 23.24
CA ALA A 193 -4.24 -24.94 24.43
C ALA A 193 -5.49 -24.76 25.27
N GLN A 194 -5.97 -23.54 25.47
CA GLN A 194 -7.22 -23.23 26.18
C GLN A 194 -8.44 -23.83 25.47
N CYS A 195 -8.53 -23.69 24.14
CA CYS A 195 -9.61 -24.29 23.36
C CYS A 195 -9.64 -25.81 23.47
N ARG A 196 -8.46 -26.47 23.46
CA ARG A 196 -8.37 -27.93 23.65
C ARG A 196 -8.82 -28.34 25.04
N LYS A 197 -8.38 -27.65 26.08
CA LYS A 197 -8.77 -27.92 27.47
C LYS A 197 -10.29 -27.79 27.66
N HIS A 198 -10.89 -26.73 27.15
CA HIS A 198 -12.33 -26.51 27.22
C HIS A 198 -13.13 -27.58 26.48
N ARG A 199 -12.66 -28.02 25.31
CA ARG A 199 -13.27 -29.14 24.57
C ARG A 199 -13.27 -30.41 25.38
N THR A 200 -12.14 -30.79 26.01
CA THR A 200 -11.99 -31.99 26.82
C THR A 200 -12.89 -31.94 28.06
N GLU A 201 -13.10 -30.79 28.67
CA GLU A 201 -14.04 -30.60 29.78
C GLU A 201 -15.49 -30.81 29.34
N LEU A 202 -15.90 -30.24 28.20
CA LEU A 202 -17.23 -30.40 27.62
C LEU A 202 -17.53 -31.88 27.25
N GLU A 203 -16.52 -32.62 26.73
CA GLU A 203 -16.67 -34.03 26.39
C GLU A 203 -16.87 -34.89 27.66
N LYS A 204 -16.11 -34.63 28.74
CA LYS A 204 -16.27 -35.29 30.03
C LYS A 204 -17.64 -35.03 30.67
N ASP A 205 -18.11 -33.78 30.60
CA ASP A 205 -19.43 -33.41 31.12
C ASP A 205 -20.59 -34.04 30.33
N ALA A 206 -20.40 -34.29 29.04
CA ALA A 206 -21.36 -34.99 28.20
C ALA A 206 -21.40 -36.49 28.47
N GLU A 207 -20.26 -37.10 28.82
CA GLU A 207 -20.18 -38.52 29.22
C GLU A 207 -20.76 -38.75 30.63
N ALA A 208 -20.58 -37.82 31.55
CA ALA A 208 -21.10 -37.93 32.92
C ALA A 208 -22.64 -37.77 33.02
N LYS A 209 -23.30 -37.30 31.98
CA LYS A 209 -24.75 -37.15 31.88
C LYS A 209 -25.47 -38.28 31.15
N LYS A 210 -24.75 -39.32 30.74
CA LYS A 210 -25.26 -40.55 30.15
C LYS A 210 -25.31 -41.67 31.19
#